data_9e39a42cbf006574303872db8374fcd3
#
_entry.id   9e39a42cbf006574303872db8374fcd3
#
_cell.length_a   1.000
_cell.length_b   1.000
_cell.length_c   1.000
_cell.angle_alpha   90.00
_cell.angle_beta   90.00
_cell.angle_gamma   90.00
#
_symmetry.space_group_name_H-M   'P 1'
#
loop_
_entity.id
_entity.type
_entity.pdbx_description
1 polymer ?
#
loop_
_entity_poly.entity_id
_entity_poly.type
_entity_poly.pdbx_seq_one_letter_code
_entity_poly.pdbx_strand_id
1 'polypeptide(L)'
;MDIQQVGVIGGGTIGRNIARAIAGKGIEVILCDLNEHICKLISEKLDRELEYEITRWSITPSERKAIKNRIHCTWDKTTLKKTPIIIESIQDSEVEKKIALFNELNKVCDSGAIFISNTAVFSITEIAGKSHRPEKIIGVHFLYPVHKIKTVELVRGLTTSHTTYDRIRNFLDQIGKKIIELHESPGYISTRMLAVWMNEAFELLQNRVASPEDIDYVVRQI
;
A
#
# COMPACT_ATOMS: atom_id res chain seq x y z
N MET A 1 17.02 10.15 -10.13
CA MET A 1 16.61 9.24 -11.22
C MET A 1 15.20 8.78 -10.93
N ASP A 2 14.31 8.89 -11.92
CA ASP A 2 12.93 8.46 -11.79
C ASP A 2 12.83 6.94 -11.66
N ILE A 3 11.93 6.49 -10.82
CA ILE A 3 11.62 5.07 -10.63
C ILE A 3 10.79 4.61 -11.82
N GLN A 4 11.24 3.57 -12.52
CA GLN A 4 10.57 3.01 -13.69
C GLN A 4 9.81 1.72 -13.37
N GLN A 5 10.18 1.04 -12.27
CA GLN A 5 9.57 -0.22 -11.86
C GLN A 5 9.47 -0.31 -10.33
N VAL A 6 8.35 -0.87 -9.85
CA VAL A 6 8.07 -1.11 -8.43
C VAL A 6 7.52 -2.52 -8.24
N GLY A 7 7.93 -3.19 -7.17
CA GLY A 7 7.31 -4.42 -6.71
C GLY A 7 6.20 -4.14 -5.69
N VAL A 8 5.10 -4.87 -5.75
CA VAL A 8 4.06 -4.88 -4.73
C VAL A 8 3.85 -6.32 -4.30
N ILE A 9 3.92 -6.60 -3.01
CA ILE A 9 3.68 -7.94 -2.46
C ILE A 9 2.38 -7.94 -1.68
N GLY A 10 1.49 -8.87 -2.08
CA GLY A 10 0.12 -8.93 -1.59
C GLY A 10 -0.86 -8.23 -2.53
N GLY A 11 -1.57 -9.02 -3.35
CA GLY A 11 -2.58 -8.54 -4.31
C GLY A 11 -3.99 -8.43 -3.70
N GLY A 12 -4.11 -8.24 -2.40
CA GLY A 12 -5.34 -7.91 -1.71
C GLY A 12 -5.94 -6.58 -2.21
N THR A 13 -6.99 -6.11 -1.57
CA THR A 13 -7.67 -4.86 -1.98
C THR A 13 -6.70 -3.67 -2.01
N ILE A 14 -5.88 -3.51 -0.98
CA ILE A 14 -4.95 -2.38 -0.90
C ILE A 14 -3.82 -2.53 -1.90
N GLY A 15 -3.17 -3.71 -1.99
CA GLY A 15 -2.06 -3.93 -2.93
C GLY A 15 -2.45 -3.74 -4.39
N ARG A 16 -3.64 -4.22 -4.82
CA ARG A 16 -4.17 -3.92 -6.17
C ARG A 16 -4.37 -2.42 -6.40
N ASN A 17 -4.90 -1.71 -5.40
CA ASN A 17 -5.08 -0.26 -5.48
C ASN A 17 -3.76 0.51 -5.53
N ILE A 18 -2.72 0.06 -4.80
CA ILE A 18 -1.36 0.60 -4.88
C ILE A 18 -0.79 0.35 -6.28
N ALA A 19 -0.85 -0.89 -6.75
CA ALA A 19 -0.36 -1.27 -8.09
C ALA A 19 -1.03 -0.44 -9.19
N ARG A 20 -2.35 -0.30 -9.15
CA ARG A 20 -3.14 0.54 -10.07
C ARG A 20 -2.71 2.01 -10.01
N ALA A 21 -2.57 2.58 -8.82
CA ALA A 21 -2.20 3.99 -8.66
C ALA A 21 -0.81 4.28 -9.24
N ILE A 22 0.15 3.38 -9.04
CA ILE A 22 1.52 3.47 -9.57
C ILE A 22 1.53 3.27 -11.09
N ALA A 23 0.86 2.24 -11.61
CA ALA A 23 0.76 1.96 -13.05
C ALA A 23 0.08 3.10 -13.81
N GLY A 24 -0.91 3.77 -13.19
CA GLY A 24 -1.56 4.98 -13.73
C GLY A 24 -0.62 6.18 -13.88
N LYS A 25 0.56 6.15 -13.26
CA LYS A 25 1.62 7.15 -13.42
C LYS A 25 2.72 6.74 -14.41
N GLY A 26 2.49 5.66 -15.16
CA GLY A 26 3.42 5.21 -16.20
C GLY A 26 4.54 4.32 -15.71
N ILE A 27 4.50 3.85 -14.46
CA ILE A 27 5.52 3.02 -13.84
C ILE A 27 5.11 1.54 -13.95
N GLU A 28 6.06 0.68 -14.30
CA GLU A 28 5.84 -0.78 -14.34
C GLU A 28 5.68 -1.35 -12.93
N VAL A 29 4.76 -2.28 -12.75
CA VAL A 29 4.49 -2.91 -11.46
C VAL A 29 4.57 -4.43 -11.56
N ILE A 30 5.42 -5.01 -10.74
CA ILE A 30 5.41 -6.46 -10.49
C ILE A 30 4.55 -6.69 -9.25
N LEU A 31 3.36 -7.26 -9.44
CA LEU A 31 2.44 -7.59 -8.36
C LEU A 31 2.63 -9.06 -7.98
N CYS A 32 3.29 -9.31 -6.86
CA CYS A 32 3.64 -10.65 -6.41
C CYS A 32 2.67 -11.16 -5.33
N ASP A 33 2.22 -12.40 -5.47
CA ASP A 33 1.38 -13.06 -4.47
C ASP A 33 1.75 -14.55 -4.33
N LEU A 34 0.99 -15.34 -3.59
CA LEU A 34 1.35 -16.68 -3.10
C LEU A 34 1.54 -17.73 -4.19
N ASN A 35 0.67 -17.75 -5.21
CA ASN A 35 0.67 -18.77 -6.26
C ASN A 35 -0.04 -18.31 -7.53
N GLU A 36 0.05 -19.11 -8.59
CA GLU A 36 -0.54 -18.82 -9.90
C GLU A 36 -2.06 -18.62 -9.84
N HIS A 37 -2.76 -19.47 -9.09
CA HIS A 37 -4.21 -19.37 -8.95
C HIS A 37 -4.63 -18.04 -8.35
N ILE A 38 -3.96 -17.59 -7.27
CA ILE A 38 -4.21 -16.29 -6.66
C ILE A 38 -3.88 -15.14 -7.62
N CYS A 39 -2.77 -15.21 -8.36
CA CYS A 39 -2.42 -14.22 -9.38
C CYS A 39 -3.50 -14.08 -10.46
N LYS A 40 -4.10 -15.20 -10.90
CA LYS A 40 -5.22 -15.18 -11.85
C LYS A 40 -6.45 -14.47 -11.27
N LEU A 41 -6.82 -14.80 -10.04
CA LEU A 41 -7.94 -14.13 -9.34
C LEU A 41 -7.69 -12.63 -9.13
N ILE A 42 -6.46 -12.24 -8.83
CA ILE A 42 -6.06 -10.84 -8.70
C ILE A 42 -6.25 -10.10 -10.02
N SER A 43 -5.78 -10.69 -11.13
CA SER A 43 -5.91 -10.11 -12.46
C SER A 43 -7.38 -9.93 -12.87
N GLU A 44 -8.22 -10.92 -12.62
CA GLU A 44 -9.67 -10.85 -12.87
C GLU A 44 -10.38 -9.78 -12.03
N LYS A 45 -9.97 -9.63 -10.75
CA LYS A 45 -10.51 -8.58 -9.87
C LYS A 45 -10.09 -7.19 -10.34
N LEU A 46 -8.82 -7.03 -10.71
CA LEU A 46 -8.29 -5.77 -11.25
C LEU A 46 -9.03 -5.36 -12.52
N ASP A 47 -9.28 -6.32 -13.43
CA ASP A 47 -10.04 -6.06 -14.66
C ASP A 47 -11.45 -5.56 -14.37
N ARG A 48 -12.15 -6.18 -13.43
CA ARG A 48 -13.50 -5.75 -13.02
C ARG A 48 -13.49 -4.37 -12.36
N GLU A 49 -12.51 -4.10 -11.51
CA GLU A 49 -12.35 -2.80 -10.85
C GLU A 49 -12.09 -1.68 -11.89
N LEU A 50 -11.23 -1.94 -12.88
CA LEU A 50 -10.95 -0.99 -13.95
C LEU A 50 -12.15 -0.80 -14.89
N GLU A 51 -12.90 -1.86 -15.21
CA GLU A 51 -14.13 -1.77 -16.01
C GLU A 51 -15.20 -0.92 -15.31
N TYR A 52 -15.38 -1.13 -14.01
CA TYR A 52 -16.29 -0.32 -13.21
C TYR A 52 -15.95 1.17 -13.24
N GLU A 53 -14.66 1.52 -13.25
CA GLU A 53 -14.24 2.92 -13.34
C GLU A 53 -14.53 3.54 -14.73
N ILE A 54 -14.53 2.74 -15.80
CA ILE A 54 -14.97 3.20 -17.13
C ILE A 54 -16.45 3.55 -17.09
N THR A 55 -17.30 2.69 -16.50
CA THR A 55 -18.75 2.95 -16.41
C THR A 55 -19.07 4.21 -15.62
N ARG A 56 -18.16 4.66 -14.76
CA ARG A 56 -18.27 5.89 -13.96
C ARG A 56 -17.55 7.09 -14.58
N TRP A 57 -17.06 6.99 -15.79
CA TRP A 57 -16.32 8.04 -16.49
C TRP A 57 -15.06 8.53 -15.74
N SER A 58 -14.50 7.69 -14.85
CA SER A 58 -13.31 8.01 -14.06
C SER A 58 -12.04 7.79 -14.84
N ILE A 59 -12.04 6.84 -15.78
CA ILE A 59 -10.94 6.55 -16.71
C ILE A 59 -11.48 6.23 -18.10
N THR A 60 -10.65 6.44 -19.12
CA THR A 60 -10.93 6.05 -20.50
C THR A 60 -10.55 4.59 -20.77
N PRO A 61 -11.09 3.94 -21.82
CA PRO A 61 -10.64 2.62 -22.27
C PRO A 61 -9.13 2.55 -22.57
N SER A 62 -8.55 3.63 -23.11
CA SER A 62 -7.10 3.71 -23.36
C SER A 62 -6.27 3.71 -22.08
N GLU A 63 -6.69 4.47 -21.06
CA GLU A 63 -6.05 4.50 -19.75
C GLU A 63 -6.16 3.14 -19.06
N ARG A 64 -7.34 2.48 -19.11
CA ARG A 64 -7.51 1.10 -18.62
C ARG A 64 -6.48 0.17 -19.23
N LYS A 65 -6.37 0.17 -20.58
CA LYS A 65 -5.41 -0.68 -21.30
C LYS A 65 -3.97 -0.37 -20.87
N ALA A 66 -3.62 0.90 -20.75
CA ALA A 66 -2.28 1.35 -20.34
C ALA A 66 -1.95 0.89 -18.89
N ILE A 67 -2.89 1.03 -17.95
CA ILE A 67 -2.72 0.57 -16.55
C ILE A 67 -2.54 -0.93 -16.52
N LYS A 68 -3.43 -1.68 -17.19
CA LYS A 68 -3.38 -3.15 -17.20
C LYS A 68 -2.06 -3.68 -17.75
N ASN A 69 -1.58 -3.11 -18.85
CA ASN A 69 -0.34 -3.57 -19.50
C ASN A 69 0.91 -3.35 -18.64
N ARG A 70 0.88 -2.43 -17.66
CA ARG A 70 1.98 -2.17 -16.74
C ARG A 70 1.96 -2.99 -15.47
N ILE A 71 0.91 -3.79 -15.22
CA ILE A 71 0.81 -4.61 -14.01
C ILE A 71 1.02 -6.07 -14.38
N HIS A 72 2.14 -6.63 -13.95
CA HIS A 72 2.53 -8.01 -14.17
C HIS A 72 2.36 -8.82 -12.89
N CYS A 73 1.34 -9.69 -12.86
CA CYS A 73 1.08 -10.56 -11.72
C CYS A 73 1.97 -11.80 -11.77
N THR A 74 2.63 -12.15 -10.67
CA THR A 74 3.53 -13.30 -10.56
C THR A 74 3.52 -13.88 -9.15
N TRP A 75 3.91 -15.14 -9.01
CA TRP A 75 4.21 -15.77 -7.71
C TRP A 75 5.72 -16.02 -7.52
N ASP A 76 6.51 -15.75 -8.56
CA ASP A 76 7.96 -15.89 -8.51
C ASP A 76 8.63 -14.60 -8.01
N LYS A 77 9.05 -14.62 -6.76
CA LYS A 77 9.74 -13.48 -6.13
C LYS A 77 11.10 -13.18 -6.75
N THR A 78 11.70 -14.11 -7.53
CA THR A 78 12.98 -13.85 -8.19
C THR A 78 12.87 -12.76 -9.26
N THR A 79 11.68 -12.51 -9.78
CA THR A 79 11.38 -11.40 -10.71
C THR A 79 11.62 -10.03 -10.08
N LEU A 80 11.61 -9.94 -8.75
CA LEU A 80 11.83 -8.70 -8.00
C LEU A 80 13.31 -8.35 -7.84
N LYS A 81 14.24 -9.19 -8.31
CA LYS A 81 15.68 -9.06 -8.06
C LYS A 81 16.22 -7.66 -8.33
N LYS A 82 15.89 -7.07 -9.47
CA LYS A 82 16.36 -5.74 -9.91
C LYS A 82 15.40 -4.60 -9.57
N THR A 83 14.33 -4.87 -8.83
CA THR A 83 13.32 -3.87 -8.50
C THR A 83 13.81 -2.94 -7.40
N PRO A 84 13.90 -1.62 -7.64
CA PRO A 84 14.53 -0.69 -6.69
C PRO A 84 13.68 -0.38 -5.46
N ILE A 85 12.35 -0.52 -5.56
CA ILE A 85 11.39 -0.28 -4.47
C ILE A 85 10.40 -1.41 -4.43
N ILE A 86 10.19 -2.00 -3.25
CA ILE A 86 9.21 -3.05 -3.02
C ILE A 86 8.29 -2.62 -1.89
N ILE A 87 6.99 -2.66 -2.17
CA ILE A 87 5.93 -2.29 -1.23
C ILE A 87 5.27 -3.57 -0.72
N GLU A 88 5.36 -3.81 0.57
CA GLU A 88 4.67 -4.88 1.24
C GLU A 88 3.25 -4.41 1.61
N SER A 89 2.24 -5.19 1.20
CA SER A 89 0.82 -4.95 1.44
C SER A 89 0.10 -6.26 1.79
N ILE A 90 0.77 -7.13 2.57
CA ILE A 90 0.13 -8.32 3.13
C ILE A 90 -0.69 -7.95 4.37
N GLN A 91 -1.59 -8.84 4.78
CA GLN A 91 -2.47 -8.59 5.93
C GLN A 91 -1.70 -8.33 7.22
N ASP A 92 -2.14 -7.33 7.99
CA ASP A 92 -1.59 -6.97 9.32
C ASP A 92 -2.10 -7.93 10.42
N SER A 93 -1.82 -9.25 10.28
CA SER A 93 -2.21 -10.25 11.26
C SER A 93 -1.12 -10.53 12.30
N GLU A 94 0.14 -10.54 11.87
CA GLU A 94 1.30 -10.86 12.69
C GLU A 94 2.53 -10.12 12.16
N VAL A 95 3.27 -9.47 13.04
CA VAL A 95 4.49 -8.72 12.65
C VAL A 95 5.59 -9.64 12.13
N GLU A 96 5.67 -10.86 12.68
CA GLU A 96 6.65 -11.89 12.31
C GLU A 96 6.56 -12.27 10.82
N LYS A 97 5.35 -12.28 10.25
CA LYS A 97 5.16 -12.55 8.81
C LYS A 97 5.79 -11.47 7.94
N LYS A 98 5.70 -10.20 8.34
CA LYS A 98 6.33 -9.09 7.62
C LYS A 98 7.84 -9.14 7.74
N ILE A 99 8.37 -9.42 8.93
CA ILE A 99 9.80 -9.59 9.18
C ILE A 99 10.36 -10.75 8.35
N ALA A 100 9.69 -11.90 8.36
CA ALA A 100 10.09 -13.07 7.57
C ALA A 100 10.10 -12.75 6.07
N LEU A 101 9.07 -12.04 5.57
CA LEU A 101 9.00 -11.61 4.18
C LEU A 101 10.17 -10.69 3.81
N PHE A 102 10.46 -9.67 4.61
CA PHE A 102 11.59 -8.79 4.32
C PHE A 102 12.93 -9.51 4.37
N ASN A 103 13.10 -10.48 5.27
CA ASN A 103 14.30 -11.31 5.32
C ASN A 103 14.41 -12.25 4.11
N GLU A 104 13.31 -12.76 3.58
CA GLU A 104 13.29 -13.49 2.30
C GLU A 104 13.67 -12.56 1.13
N LEU A 105 13.05 -11.39 1.02
CA LEU A 105 13.35 -10.41 -0.01
C LEU A 105 14.80 -9.92 0.01
N ASN A 106 15.40 -9.81 1.18
CA ASN A 106 16.81 -9.49 1.34
C ASN A 106 17.75 -10.50 0.65
N LYS A 107 17.33 -11.76 0.50
CA LYS A 107 18.11 -12.79 -0.21
C LYS A 107 17.93 -12.73 -1.71
N VAL A 108 16.79 -12.23 -2.18
CA VAL A 108 16.41 -12.20 -3.60
C VAL A 108 16.81 -10.89 -4.27
N CYS A 109 16.55 -9.76 -3.60
CA CYS A 109 16.67 -8.43 -4.18
C CYS A 109 18.08 -7.87 -4.07
N ASP A 110 18.48 -7.09 -5.06
CA ASP A 110 19.75 -6.37 -5.07
C ASP A 110 19.92 -5.52 -3.80
N SER A 111 21.16 -5.29 -3.38
CA SER A 111 21.49 -4.59 -2.13
C SER A 111 20.99 -3.14 -2.06
N GLY A 112 20.69 -2.53 -3.21
CA GLY A 112 20.14 -1.19 -3.34
C GLY A 112 18.63 -1.09 -3.20
N ALA A 113 17.90 -2.22 -3.12
CA ALA A 113 16.44 -2.24 -2.98
C ALA A 113 15.99 -1.66 -1.64
N ILE A 114 14.92 -0.87 -1.68
CA ILE A 114 14.25 -0.30 -0.51
C ILE A 114 12.93 -1.03 -0.30
N PHE A 115 12.61 -1.31 0.95
CA PHE A 115 11.39 -1.98 1.34
C PHE A 115 10.46 -1.02 2.07
N ILE A 116 9.24 -0.90 1.56
CA ILE A 116 8.16 -0.14 2.17
C ILE A 116 7.19 -1.11 2.84
N SER A 117 6.89 -0.91 4.11
CA SER A 117 5.74 -1.55 4.75
C SER A 117 4.52 -0.62 4.70
N ASN A 118 3.39 -1.16 4.22
CA ASN A 118 2.11 -0.43 4.18
C ASN A 118 1.30 -0.64 5.48
N THR A 119 1.92 -1.08 6.56
CA THR A 119 1.23 -1.23 7.85
C THR A 119 0.87 0.13 8.45
N ALA A 120 -0.25 0.18 9.17
CA ALA A 120 -0.59 1.28 10.09
C ALA A 120 -0.58 0.82 11.56
N VAL A 121 -0.34 -0.46 11.82
CA VAL A 121 -0.49 -1.08 13.14
C VAL A 121 0.86 -1.40 13.78
N PHE A 122 1.77 -2.00 12.99
CA PHE A 122 3.05 -2.48 13.49
C PHE A 122 4.13 -1.40 13.43
N SER A 123 5.05 -1.46 14.40
CA SER A 123 6.22 -0.58 14.48
C SER A 123 7.18 -0.84 13.32
N ILE A 124 7.49 0.20 12.55
CA ILE A 124 8.52 0.15 11.49
C ILE A 124 9.91 -0.08 12.11
N THR A 125 10.16 0.50 13.28
CA THR A 125 11.39 0.28 14.06
C THR A 125 11.56 -1.19 14.45
N GLU A 126 10.48 -1.85 14.90
CA GLU A 126 10.51 -3.26 15.25
C GLU A 126 10.74 -4.14 14.00
N ILE A 127 10.00 -3.90 12.92
CA ILE A 127 10.16 -4.64 11.65
C ILE A 127 11.59 -4.49 11.14
N ALA A 128 12.12 -3.26 11.11
CA ALA A 128 13.46 -2.97 10.65
C ALA A 128 14.53 -3.63 11.53
N GLY A 129 14.39 -3.49 12.86
CA GLY A 129 15.37 -4.01 13.82
C GLY A 129 15.55 -5.55 13.80
N LYS A 130 14.53 -6.28 13.32
CA LYS A 130 14.58 -7.74 13.13
C LYS A 130 14.89 -8.16 11.69
N SER A 131 15.18 -7.21 10.81
CA SER A 131 15.46 -7.43 9.39
C SER A 131 16.94 -7.28 9.07
N HIS A 132 17.43 -7.93 7.99
CA HIS A 132 18.86 -7.92 7.62
C HIS A 132 19.39 -6.58 7.10
N ARG A 133 18.53 -5.69 6.58
CA ARG A 133 18.87 -4.36 6.06
C ARG A 133 17.96 -3.30 6.68
N PRO A 134 18.07 -3.04 7.99
CA PRO A 134 17.14 -2.17 8.71
C PRO A 134 17.12 -0.73 8.17
N GLU A 135 18.26 -0.24 7.64
CA GLU A 135 18.38 1.10 7.07
C GLU A 135 17.62 1.27 5.74
N LYS A 136 17.18 0.16 5.11
CA LYS A 136 16.42 0.13 3.85
C LYS A 136 14.90 -0.01 4.06
N ILE A 137 14.43 -0.04 5.29
CA ILE A 137 13.01 -0.21 5.61
C ILE A 137 12.40 1.11 6.05
N ILE A 138 11.21 1.40 5.52
CA ILE A 138 10.43 2.61 5.82
C ILE A 138 8.93 2.29 5.78
N GLY A 139 8.13 3.00 6.54
CA GLY A 139 6.66 2.89 6.52
C GLY A 139 6.05 3.91 5.55
N VAL A 140 5.13 3.45 4.70
CA VAL A 140 4.25 4.32 3.91
C VAL A 140 2.85 3.74 3.94
N HIS A 141 1.97 4.38 4.68
CA HIS A 141 0.57 3.98 4.74
C HIS A 141 -0.22 4.69 3.65
N PHE A 142 -0.67 3.92 2.66
CA PHE A 142 -1.52 4.37 1.57
C PHE A 142 -2.98 4.32 1.99
N LEU A 143 -3.66 5.45 1.91
CA LEU A 143 -5.07 5.55 2.26
C LEU A 143 -5.97 5.05 1.12
N TYR A 144 -6.98 4.25 1.46
CA TYR A 144 -7.92 3.70 0.48
C TYR A 144 -9.10 4.65 0.19
N PRO A 145 -9.53 4.82 -1.07
CA PRO A 145 -8.99 4.23 -2.31
C PRO A 145 -7.71 4.93 -2.80
N VAL A 146 -6.61 4.14 -2.95
CA VAL A 146 -5.26 4.68 -3.18
C VAL A 146 -5.15 5.57 -4.42
N HIS A 147 -5.86 5.22 -5.51
CA HIS A 147 -5.84 5.98 -6.76
C HIS A 147 -6.58 7.32 -6.69
N LYS A 148 -7.50 7.50 -5.73
CA LYS A 148 -8.28 8.75 -5.53
C LYS A 148 -7.67 9.63 -4.44
N ILE A 149 -7.21 9.04 -3.35
CA ILE A 149 -6.63 9.78 -2.24
C ILE A 149 -5.18 10.14 -2.54
N LYS A 150 -4.91 11.44 -2.58
CA LYS A 150 -3.56 11.95 -2.86
C LYS A 150 -2.61 11.86 -1.66
N THR A 151 -3.11 11.69 -0.47
CA THR A 151 -2.33 11.71 0.78
C THR A 151 -1.80 10.32 1.12
N VAL A 152 -0.56 10.29 1.64
CA VAL A 152 0.06 9.13 2.29
C VAL A 152 0.66 9.55 3.61
N GLU A 153 0.71 8.64 4.56
CA GLU A 153 1.38 8.80 5.85
C GLU A 153 2.77 8.15 5.76
N LEU A 154 3.83 8.93 5.92
CA LEU A 154 5.22 8.49 5.84
C LEU A 154 5.83 8.43 7.23
N VAL A 155 6.38 7.27 7.58
CA VAL A 155 6.95 7.00 8.89
C VAL A 155 8.37 6.45 8.77
N ARG A 156 9.32 7.11 9.45
CA ARG A 156 10.69 6.63 9.57
C ARG A 156 10.81 5.75 10.83
N GLY A 157 11.32 4.53 10.65
CA GLY A 157 11.85 3.77 11.78
C GLY A 157 13.18 4.38 12.28
N LEU A 158 13.59 4.04 13.50
CA LEU A 158 14.83 4.56 14.11
C LEU A 158 16.08 4.30 13.26
N THR A 159 16.10 3.20 12.54
CA THR A 159 17.26 2.78 11.71
C THR A 159 17.15 3.22 10.25
N THR A 160 16.00 3.73 9.79
CA THR A 160 15.82 4.16 8.41
C THR A 160 16.84 5.23 8.02
N SER A 161 17.65 4.97 6.99
CA SER A 161 18.67 5.93 6.55
C SER A 161 18.07 7.18 5.88
N HIS A 162 18.78 8.30 5.91
CA HIS A 162 18.42 9.51 5.17
C HIS A 162 18.28 9.24 3.67
N THR A 163 19.19 8.47 3.09
CA THR A 163 19.14 8.10 1.66
C THR A 163 17.87 7.31 1.32
N THR A 164 17.44 6.39 2.18
CA THR A 164 16.18 5.65 2.01
C THR A 164 15.00 6.60 2.04
N TYR A 165 14.95 7.46 3.05
CA TYR A 165 13.90 8.46 3.21
C TYR A 165 13.80 9.38 1.97
N ASP A 166 14.90 9.98 1.53
CA ASP A 166 14.91 10.90 0.38
C ASP A 166 14.47 10.21 -0.91
N ARG A 167 14.92 8.97 -1.14
CA ARG A 167 14.48 8.21 -2.31
C ARG A 167 12.99 7.89 -2.29
N ILE A 168 12.44 7.53 -1.14
CA ILE A 168 11.00 7.25 -1.04
C ILE A 168 10.18 8.53 -1.13
N ARG A 169 10.64 9.63 -0.56
CA ARG A 169 10.01 10.94 -0.74
C ARG A 169 9.91 11.32 -2.21
N ASN A 170 11.03 11.24 -2.95
CA ASN A 170 11.06 11.52 -4.38
C ASN A 170 10.14 10.58 -5.19
N PHE A 171 10.10 9.31 -4.83
CA PHE A 171 9.17 8.35 -5.45
C PHE A 171 7.70 8.72 -5.19
N LEU A 172 7.35 9.09 -3.98
CA LEU A 172 5.99 9.49 -3.61
C LEU A 172 5.58 10.78 -4.35
N ASP A 173 6.50 11.74 -4.47
CA ASP A 173 6.30 12.95 -5.28
C ASP A 173 6.10 12.60 -6.77
N GLN A 174 6.91 11.69 -7.32
CA GLN A 174 6.79 11.20 -8.71
C GLN A 174 5.39 10.62 -8.99
N ILE A 175 4.82 9.88 -8.06
CA ILE A 175 3.47 9.33 -8.20
C ILE A 175 2.36 10.32 -7.78
N GLY A 176 2.71 11.56 -7.47
CA GLY A 176 1.78 12.65 -7.16
C GLY A 176 1.10 12.52 -5.80
N LYS A 177 1.78 11.94 -4.81
CA LYS A 177 1.28 11.81 -3.45
C LYS A 177 1.71 12.98 -2.58
N LYS A 178 0.78 13.54 -1.80
CA LYS A 178 1.07 14.48 -0.74
C LYS A 178 1.52 13.70 0.50
N ILE A 179 2.72 13.99 0.96
CA ILE A 179 3.35 13.29 2.08
C ILE A 179 2.97 14.00 3.38
N ILE A 180 2.46 13.23 4.35
CA ILE A 180 2.32 13.63 5.74
C ILE A 180 3.36 12.83 6.52
N GLU A 181 4.38 13.53 7.02
CA GLU A 181 5.44 12.93 7.83
C GLU A 181 4.96 12.76 9.27
N LEU A 182 5.16 11.57 9.82
CA LEU A 182 4.70 11.21 11.15
C LEU A 182 5.84 10.64 11.99
N HIS A 183 5.76 10.89 13.28
CA HIS A 183 6.46 10.07 14.26
C HIS A 183 5.74 8.73 14.42
N GLU A 184 6.51 7.68 14.63
CA GLU A 184 5.99 6.33 14.78
C GLU A 184 5.00 6.26 15.96
N SER A 185 3.78 5.84 15.67
CA SER A 185 2.72 5.66 16.66
C SER A 185 1.67 4.69 16.10
N PRO A 186 1.22 3.67 16.85
CA PRO A 186 0.23 2.72 16.35
C PRO A 186 -1.04 3.41 15.83
N GLY A 187 -1.46 3.03 14.60
CA GLY A 187 -2.65 3.58 13.96
C GLY A 187 -2.46 4.94 13.28
N TYR A 188 -1.27 5.54 13.39
CA TYR A 188 -0.94 6.85 12.79
C TYR A 188 -2.04 7.90 13.03
N ILE A 189 -2.34 8.78 12.08
CA ILE A 189 -3.45 9.74 12.19
C ILE A 189 -4.76 9.08 11.71
N SER A 190 -4.77 8.56 10.48
CA SER A 190 -5.98 8.14 9.81
C SER A 190 -6.71 7.00 10.52
N THR A 191 -6.00 5.94 10.87
CA THR A 191 -6.59 4.76 11.54
C THR A 191 -7.04 5.10 12.95
N ARG A 192 -6.28 5.94 13.69
CA ARG A 192 -6.68 6.36 15.05
C ARG A 192 -7.95 7.20 15.04
N MET A 193 -8.05 8.18 14.13
CA MET A 193 -9.26 9.01 14.00
C MET A 193 -10.46 8.16 13.59
N LEU A 194 -10.27 7.25 12.62
CA LEU A 194 -11.34 6.35 12.20
C LEU A 194 -11.81 5.43 13.34
N ALA A 195 -10.90 4.91 14.16
CA ALA A 195 -11.25 4.07 15.30
C ALA A 195 -12.13 4.80 16.33
N VAL A 196 -11.85 6.08 16.61
CA VAL A 196 -12.68 6.91 17.51
C VAL A 196 -14.07 7.11 16.90
N TRP A 197 -14.16 7.43 15.62
CA TRP A 197 -15.44 7.59 14.92
C TRP A 197 -16.28 6.32 14.93
N MET A 198 -15.65 5.18 14.67
CA MET A 198 -16.34 3.90 14.71
C MET A 198 -16.84 3.56 16.11
N ASN A 199 -16.05 3.80 17.15
CA ASN A 199 -16.47 3.58 18.53
C ASN A 199 -17.67 4.46 18.89
N GLU A 200 -17.65 5.75 18.53
CA GLU A 200 -18.77 6.63 18.74
C GLU A 200 -20.03 6.18 17.99
N ALA A 201 -19.88 5.73 16.74
CA ALA A 201 -21.00 5.19 15.97
C ALA A 201 -21.62 3.94 16.65
N PHE A 202 -20.80 3.07 17.24
CA PHE A 202 -21.30 1.92 18.03
C PHE A 202 -21.99 2.36 19.32
N GLU A 203 -21.50 3.39 20.01
CA GLU A 203 -22.16 3.95 21.21
C GLU A 203 -23.54 4.53 20.85
N LEU A 204 -23.64 5.31 19.76
CA LEU A 204 -24.92 5.84 19.27
C LEU A 204 -25.90 4.72 18.97
N LEU A 205 -25.44 3.63 18.34
CA LEU A 205 -26.28 2.46 18.06
C LEU A 205 -26.70 1.75 19.35
N GLN A 206 -25.80 1.52 20.28
CA GLN A 206 -26.06 0.87 21.56
C GLN A 206 -27.06 1.65 22.39
N ASN A 207 -26.96 2.97 22.38
CA ASN A 207 -27.85 3.89 23.09
C ASN A 207 -29.19 4.13 22.33
N ARG A 208 -29.40 3.46 21.19
CA ARG A 208 -30.62 3.57 20.35
C ARG A 208 -30.94 5.00 19.92
N VAL A 209 -29.89 5.80 19.66
CA VAL A 209 -30.03 7.20 19.22
C VAL A 209 -30.56 7.25 17.78
N ALA A 210 -30.10 6.35 16.89
CA ALA A 210 -30.54 6.25 15.51
C ALA A 210 -30.34 4.82 14.96
N SER A 211 -30.88 4.53 13.78
CA SER A 211 -30.63 3.30 13.05
C SER A 211 -29.19 3.27 12.49
N PRO A 212 -28.60 2.07 12.19
CA PRO A 212 -27.31 1.99 11.52
C PRO A 212 -27.30 2.76 10.20
N GLU A 213 -28.39 2.68 9.43
CA GLU A 213 -28.55 3.35 8.14
C GLU A 213 -28.51 4.87 8.27
N ASP A 214 -29.13 5.43 9.29
CA ASP A 214 -29.16 6.88 9.55
C ASP A 214 -27.80 7.37 10.03
N ILE A 215 -27.11 6.63 10.92
CA ILE A 215 -25.76 6.94 11.37
C ILE A 215 -24.81 6.98 10.17
N ASP A 216 -24.83 5.94 9.33
CA ASP A 216 -24.01 5.86 8.11
C ASP A 216 -24.35 6.99 7.13
N TYR A 217 -25.61 7.35 7.00
CA TYR A 217 -26.03 8.44 6.13
C TYR A 217 -25.47 9.77 6.59
N VAL A 218 -25.59 10.11 7.88
CA VAL A 218 -25.08 11.37 8.45
C VAL A 218 -23.57 11.44 8.32
N VAL A 219 -22.83 10.37 8.66
CA VAL A 219 -21.35 10.33 8.55
C VAL A 219 -20.86 10.58 7.12
N ARG A 220 -21.63 10.16 6.10
CA ARG A 220 -21.30 10.45 4.68
C ARG A 220 -21.54 11.90 4.26
N GLN A 221 -22.29 12.69 5.02
CA GLN A 221 -22.59 14.08 4.70
C GLN A 221 -21.59 15.06 5.35
N ILE A 222 -20.93 14.65 6.41
CA ILE A 222 -19.92 15.45 7.12
C ILE A 222 -18.49 15.08 6.70
#